data_73592a59204eef415dfa4ce02ec85e29
#
_entry.id   73592a59204eef415dfa4ce02ec85e29
#
_cell.length_a   1.000
_cell.length_b   1.000
_cell.length_c   1.000
_cell.angle_alpha   90.00
_cell.angle_beta   90.00
_cell.angle_gamma   90.00
#
_symmetry.space_group_name_H-M   'P 1'
#
loop_
_entity.id
_entity.type
_entity.pdbx_description
1 polymer ?
#
loop_
_entity_poly.entity_id
_entity_poly.type
_entity_poly.pdbx_seq_one_letter_code
_entity_poly.pdbx_strand_id
1 'polypeptide(L)'
;YITLNNIGASTDGAKGTVLVSVADEQGDFKANDSEGTLYWNTYKLSKKTDGVTNGYTVDWVLDEVEKKPDLLTTSVNTILSANALNYHTWRTENDKLLQRMGELRHNGEEAKGVWFKVKGSKIGRGGKFGFDNKYTAYELGYDEVAKRTEEKTRYQGTAISYTDGSSSYSRGSGDNSSKAISFYNTEIGSKGHYLDLVLKISNMDNDFTVYDTNSNKITGDFNNIGVALSAEYGRKNALKNGWYIEPQAQFT
;
A
#
# COMPACT_ATOMS: atom_id res chain seq x y z
N TYR A 1 -23.37 -3.21 -29.77
CA TYR A 1 -22.98 -2.45 -28.58
C TYR A 1 -22.12 -1.26 -29.00
N ILE A 2 -22.30 -0.15 -28.29
CA ILE A 2 -21.50 1.07 -28.45
C ILE A 2 -20.60 1.19 -27.22
N THR A 3 -19.31 1.42 -27.42
CA THR A 3 -18.38 1.71 -26.32
C THR A 3 -18.16 3.21 -26.23
N LEU A 4 -18.49 3.79 -25.07
CA LEU A 4 -18.27 5.19 -24.77
C LEU A 4 -16.99 5.32 -23.94
N ASN A 5 -16.02 6.07 -24.45
CA ASN A 5 -14.81 6.38 -23.72
C ASN A 5 -14.95 7.78 -23.09
N ASN A 6 -15.12 7.82 -21.79
CA ASN A 6 -15.22 9.08 -21.07
C ASN A 6 -13.81 9.62 -20.76
N ILE A 7 -13.40 10.61 -21.53
CA ILE A 7 -12.12 11.33 -21.37
C ILE A 7 -12.27 12.67 -20.66
N GLY A 8 -13.49 13.01 -20.22
CA GLY A 8 -13.82 14.28 -19.58
C GLY A 8 -14.21 14.13 -18.11
N ALA A 9 -14.21 15.24 -17.38
CA ALA A 9 -14.52 15.28 -15.96
C ALA A 9 -16.01 15.07 -15.63
N SER A 10 -16.94 15.30 -16.56
CA SER A 10 -18.38 15.16 -16.36
C SER A 10 -19.08 14.69 -17.61
N THR A 11 -19.97 13.70 -17.44
CA THR A 11 -20.84 13.17 -18.52
C THR A 11 -22.23 13.79 -18.51
N ASP A 12 -22.58 14.62 -17.53
CA ASP A 12 -23.95 15.21 -17.40
C ASP A 12 -24.28 16.11 -18.58
N GLY A 13 -23.31 16.79 -19.18
CA GLY A 13 -23.46 17.60 -20.39
C GLY A 13 -23.58 16.81 -21.69
N ALA A 14 -23.35 15.50 -21.68
CA ALA A 14 -23.46 14.67 -22.88
C ALA A 14 -24.88 14.14 -23.15
N LYS A 15 -25.82 14.34 -22.23
CA LYS A 15 -27.23 13.96 -22.39
C LYS A 15 -27.81 14.61 -23.64
N GLY A 16 -28.51 13.81 -24.46
CA GLY A 16 -29.07 14.25 -25.74
C GLY A 16 -28.09 14.16 -26.92
N THR A 17 -26.82 13.76 -26.68
CA THR A 17 -25.88 13.56 -27.77
C THR A 17 -26.32 12.41 -28.66
N VAL A 18 -26.38 12.66 -29.98
CA VAL A 18 -26.62 11.61 -30.98
C VAL A 18 -25.39 10.73 -31.09
N LEU A 19 -25.58 9.43 -30.85
CA LEU A 19 -24.50 8.42 -30.91
C LEU A 19 -24.56 7.62 -32.21
N VAL A 20 -25.76 7.33 -32.70
CA VAL A 20 -25.97 6.56 -33.93
C VAL A 20 -27.22 7.08 -34.62
N SER A 21 -27.15 7.31 -35.95
CA SER A 21 -28.29 7.62 -36.80
C SER A 21 -28.54 6.44 -37.74
N VAL A 22 -29.77 6.00 -37.88
CA VAL A 22 -30.15 4.84 -38.72
C VAL A 22 -31.29 5.22 -39.69
N ALA A 23 -31.25 4.60 -40.87
CA ALA A 23 -32.19 4.84 -41.94
C ALA A 23 -33.52 4.09 -41.76
N ASP A 24 -33.56 3.11 -40.85
CA ASP A 24 -34.79 2.37 -40.55
C ASP A 24 -34.94 2.22 -39.02
N GLU A 25 -36.14 1.83 -38.59
CA GLU A 25 -36.44 1.65 -37.16
C GLU A 25 -35.97 0.29 -36.62
N GLN A 26 -35.36 -0.54 -37.46
CA GLN A 26 -34.88 -1.85 -37.03
C GLN A 26 -33.51 -1.75 -36.34
N GLY A 27 -33.35 -2.51 -35.31
CA GLY A 27 -32.14 -2.53 -34.51
C GLY A 27 -32.34 -2.01 -33.08
N ASP A 28 -31.53 -2.49 -32.21
CA ASP A 28 -31.45 -2.09 -30.82
C ASP A 28 -29.98 -1.85 -30.46
N PHE A 29 -29.70 -0.64 -30.02
CA PHE A 29 -28.35 -0.24 -29.62
C PHE A 29 -28.27 -0.14 -28.12
N LYS A 30 -27.19 -0.69 -27.57
CA LYS A 30 -26.85 -0.64 -26.14
C LYS A 30 -25.44 -0.11 -25.99
N ALA A 31 -25.20 0.66 -24.96
CA ALA A 31 -23.89 1.10 -24.60
C ALA A 31 -23.27 0.15 -23.55
N ASN A 32 -21.99 -0.09 -23.67
CA ASN A 32 -21.23 -0.79 -22.64
C ASN A 32 -20.99 0.13 -21.45
N ASP A 33 -21.00 -0.42 -20.25
CA ASP A 33 -20.49 0.27 -19.07
C ASP A 33 -19.02 0.63 -19.28
N SER A 34 -18.59 1.75 -18.74
CA SER A 34 -17.18 2.17 -18.78
C SER A 34 -16.72 2.82 -17.48
N GLU A 35 -15.41 2.86 -17.30
CA GLU A 35 -14.82 3.55 -16.17
C GLU A 35 -14.96 5.07 -16.32
N GLY A 36 -15.47 5.72 -15.29
CA GLY A 36 -15.41 7.17 -15.13
C GLY A 36 -14.17 7.60 -14.35
N THR A 37 -14.27 8.72 -13.61
CA THR A 37 -13.15 9.20 -12.78
C THR A 37 -13.00 8.37 -11.50
N LEU A 38 -14.07 8.19 -10.74
CA LEU A 38 -14.07 7.48 -9.46
C LEU A 38 -14.79 6.14 -9.51
N TYR A 39 -15.89 6.11 -10.26
CA TYR A 39 -16.84 5.00 -10.37
C TYR A 39 -17.09 4.63 -11.80
N TRP A 40 -17.60 3.44 -12.01
CA TRP A 40 -18.12 3.03 -13.30
C TRP A 40 -19.41 3.78 -13.64
N ASN A 41 -19.64 3.98 -14.93
CA ASN A 41 -20.84 4.55 -15.50
C ASN A 41 -21.59 3.53 -16.33
N THR A 42 -22.91 3.51 -16.17
CA THR A 42 -23.86 2.84 -17.07
C THR A 42 -24.52 3.89 -17.92
N TYR A 43 -24.76 3.58 -19.18
CA TYR A 43 -25.36 4.49 -20.14
C TYR A 43 -26.67 3.94 -20.63
N LYS A 44 -27.74 4.74 -20.59
CA LYS A 44 -29.03 4.43 -21.18
C LYS A 44 -29.15 5.19 -22.47
N LEU A 45 -29.59 4.51 -23.52
CA LEU A 45 -29.85 5.06 -24.83
C LEU A 45 -31.35 5.06 -25.08
N SER A 46 -31.85 6.11 -25.74
CA SER A 46 -33.25 6.21 -26.20
C SER A 46 -33.32 6.49 -27.68
N LYS A 47 -34.42 6.06 -28.30
CA LYS A 47 -34.75 6.39 -29.70
C LYS A 47 -35.36 7.78 -29.75
N LYS A 48 -34.92 8.59 -30.72
CA LYS A 48 -35.48 9.86 -31.08
C LYS A 48 -35.93 9.80 -32.54
N THR A 49 -37.19 10.11 -32.79
CA THR A 49 -37.85 10.09 -34.14
C THR A 49 -38.16 11.47 -34.67
N ASP A 50 -38.19 12.49 -33.79
CA ASP A 50 -38.47 13.88 -34.17
C ASP A 50 -37.14 14.68 -34.19
N GLY A 51 -36.97 15.52 -35.20
CA GLY A 51 -35.78 16.35 -35.36
C GLY A 51 -34.50 15.51 -35.45
N VAL A 52 -34.56 14.37 -36.15
CA VAL A 52 -33.46 13.46 -36.42
C VAL A 52 -32.44 14.06 -37.37
N THR A 53 -31.26 13.46 -37.40
CA THR A 53 -30.19 13.82 -38.34
C THR A 53 -30.70 13.68 -39.77
N ASN A 54 -30.43 14.71 -40.60
CA ASN A 54 -30.88 14.75 -41.99
C ASN A 54 -30.44 13.51 -42.79
N GLY A 55 -31.41 12.87 -43.47
CA GLY A 55 -31.21 11.65 -44.24
C GLY A 55 -31.41 10.36 -43.45
N TYR A 56 -31.80 10.45 -42.16
CA TYR A 56 -32.04 9.30 -41.30
C TYR A 56 -33.45 9.32 -40.72
N THR A 57 -33.91 8.20 -40.20
CA THR A 57 -35.27 8.05 -39.65
C THR A 57 -35.26 8.03 -38.11
N VAL A 58 -34.22 7.55 -37.51
CA VAL A 58 -34.08 7.43 -36.06
C VAL A 58 -32.66 7.81 -35.63
N ASP A 59 -32.56 8.63 -34.59
CA ASP A 59 -31.35 8.87 -33.84
C ASP A 59 -31.41 8.14 -32.51
N TRP A 60 -30.30 7.44 -32.17
CA TRP A 60 -30.09 6.93 -30.84
C TRP A 60 -29.25 7.92 -30.06
N VAL A 61 -29.86 8.45 -29.01
CA VAL A 61 -29.25 9.48 -28.18
C VAL A 61 -28.90 8.96 -26.81
N LEU A 62 -27.87 9.55 -26.21
CA LEU A 62 -27.57 9.31 -24.81
C LEU A 62 -28.65 9.95 -23.93
N ASP A 63 -29.39 9.13 -23.23
CA ASP A 63 -30.53 9.59 -22.40
C ASP A 63 -30.11 9.80 -20.94
N GLU A 64 -29.41 8.85 -20.38
CA GLU A 64 -29.00 8.90 -18.99
C GLU A 64 -27.62 8.31 -18.79
N VAL A 65 -26.86 8.91 -17.87
CA VAL A 65 -25.58 8.38 -17.35
C VAL A 65 -25.75 8.14 -15.86
N GLU A 66 -25.71 6.88 -15.45
CA GLU A 66 -25.85 6.45 -14.07
C GLU A 66 -24.50 6.04 -13.51
N LYS A 67 -24.10 6.63 -12.37
CA LYS A 67 -22.89 6.25 -11.64
C LYS A 67 -23.16 4.99 -10.81
N LYS A 68 -22.18 4.06 -10.79
CA LYS A 68 -22.21 2.86 -9.94
C LYS A 68 -21.24 3.03 -8.75
N PRO A 69 -21.67 3.60 -7.61
CA PRO A 69 -20.80 3.90 -6.48
C PRO A 69 -20.11 2.65 -5.89
N ASP A 70 -20.70 1.47 -6.08
CA ASP A 70 -20.15 0.21 -5.58
C ASP A 70 -19.01 -0.35 -6.46
N LEU A 71 -18.84 0.20 -7.66
CA LEU A 71 -17.80 -0.20 -8.61
C LEU A 71 -16.78 0.92 -8.79
N LEU A 72 -15.66 0.77 -8.07
CA LEU A 72 -14.52 1.69 -8.19
C LEU A 72 -13.76 1.45 -9.50
N THR A 73 -13.19 2.53 -10.05
CA THR A 73 -12.33 2.46 -11.24
C THR A 73 -11.00 1.79 -10.94
N THR A 74 -10.29 1.40 -12.00
CA THR A 74 -8.94 0.82 -11.90
C THR A 74 -7.97 1.75 -11.17
N SER A 75 -8.00 3.06 -11.47
CA SER A 75 -7.14 4.05 -10.81
C SER A 75 -7.40 4.12 -9.31
N VAL A 76 -8.65 4.24 -8.89
CA VAL A 76 -9.02 4.29 -7.47
C VAL A 76 -8.64 2.99 -6.74
N ASN A 77 -8.94 1.84 -7.34
CA ASN A 77 -8.53 0.55 -6.77
C ASN A 77 -7.01 0.45 -6.60
N THR A 78 -6.23 0.94 -7.57
CA THR A 78 -4.77 0.93 -7.52
C THR A 78 -4.24 1.83 -6.40
N ILE A 79 -4.75 3.07 -6.29
CA ILE A 79 -4.37 3.98 -5.20
C ILE A 79 -4.65 3.36 -3.83
N LEU A 80 -5.82 2.74 -3.65
CA LEU A 80 -6.17 2.08 -2.39
C LEU A 80 -5.31 0.84 -2.12
N SER A 81 -4.93 0.09 -3.16
CA SER A 81 -4.01 -1.04 -3.05
C SER A 81 -2.60 -0.58 -2.66
N ALA A 82 -2.10 0.50 -3.25
CA ALA A 82 -0.79 1.07 -2.94
C ALA A 82 -0.76 1.68 -1.53
N ASN A 83 -1.84 2.31 -1.07
CA ASN A 83 -1.96 2.73 0.33
C ASN A 83 -1.99 1.55 1.31
N ALA A 84 -2.68 0.45 0.95
CA ALA A 84 -2.64 -0.77 1.75
C ALA A 84 -1.23 -1.36 1.78
N LEU A 85 -0.48 -1.33 0.66
CA LEU A 85 0.92 -1.73 0.61
C LEU A 85 1.77 -0.88 1.55
N ASN A 86 1.63 0.45 1.54
CA ASN A 86 2.37 1.34 2.45
C ASN A 86 2.12 0.99 3.92
N TYR A 87 0.87 0.77 4.30
CA TYR A 87 0.53 0.33 5.65
C TYR A 87 1.23 -0.98 6.03
N HIS A 88 1.23 -1.96 5.13
CA HIS A 88 1.90 -3.24 5.38
C HIS A 88 3.42 -3.08 5.44
N THR A 89 4.03 -2.29 4.55
CA THR A 89 5.47 -1.99 4.57
C THR A 89 5.87 -1.31 5.88
N TRP A 90 5.18 -0.23 6.23
CA TRP A 90 5.39 0.48 7.50
C TRP A 90 5.30 -0.46 8.72
N ARG A 91 4.31 -1.35 8.73
CA ARG A 91 4.14 -2.32 9.81
C ARG A 91 5.25 -3.37 9.85
N THR A 92 5.72 -3.85 8.70
CA THR A 92 6.78 -4.88 8.63
C THR A 92 8.18 -4.33 8.85
N GLU A 93 8.36 -3.02 8.78
CA GLU A 93 9.61 -2.33 9.10
C GLU A 93 9.84 -2.17 10.62
N ASN A 94 8.83 -2.44 11.46
CA ASN A 94 8.96 -2.40 12.92
C ASN A 94 9.48 -3.75 13.42
N ASP A 95 10.79 -3.91 13.38
CA ASP A 95 11.46 -5.13 13.83
C ASP A 95 11.38 -5.30 15.36
N LYS A 96 11.26 -6.55 15.79
CA LYS A 96 11.38 -6.95 17.19
C LYS A 96 12.82 -6.79 17.67
N LEU A 97 13.00 -6.69 19.00
CA LEU A 97 14.31 -6.56 19.64
C LEU A 97 15.32 -7.61 19.13
N LEU A 98 14.91 -8.88 19.08
CA LEU A 98 15.77 -9.96 18.60
C LEU A 98 16.20 -9.78 17.14
N GLN A 99 15.32 -9.27 16.29
CA GLN A 99 15.62 -9.02 14.88
C GLN A 99 16.54 -7.82 14.67
N ARG A 100 16.51 -6.83 15.57
CA ARG A 100 17.33 -5.64 15.52
C ARG A 100 18.69 -5.83 16.18
N MET A 101 18.71 -6.28 17.42
CA MET A 101 19.93 -6.42 18.23
C MET A 101 20.59 -7.80 18.12
N GLY A 102 19.89 -8.82 17.58
CA GLY A 102 20.45 -10.16 17.39
C GLY A 102 21.15 -10.69 18.64
N GLU A 103 22.37 -11.15 18.45
CA GLU A 103 23.23 -11.72 19.49
C GLU A 103 23.82 -10.69 20.48
N LEU A 104 23.67 -9.37 20.26
CA LEU A 104 24.17 -8.34 21.17
C LEU A 104 23.64 -8.52 22.61
N ARG A 105 22.50 -9.16 22.76
CA ARG A 105 21.99 -9.57 24.09
C ARG A 105 22.90 -10.55 24.83
N HIS A 106 23.79 -11.23 24.14
CA HIS A 106 24.67 -12.27 24.65
C HIS A 106 26.12 -11.83 24.79
N ASN A 107 26.55 -10.82 24.01
CA ASN A 107 27.93 -10.33 23.95
C ASN A 107 28.19 -9.18 24.95
N GLY A 108 27.76 -9.31 26.17
CA GLY A 108 27.67 -8.30 27.24
C GLY A 108 28.88 -7.45 27.59
N GLU A 109 29.96 -7.50 26.84
CA GLU A 109 31.20 -6.76 27.14
C GLU A 109 31.38 -5.50 26.29
N GLU A 110 30.79 -5.41 25.13
CA GLU A 110 30.99 -4.28 24.23
C GLU A 110 30.09 -3.10 24.62
N ALA A 111 30.70 -1.93 24.78
CA ALA A 111 30.01 -0.72 25.22
C ALA A 111 29.32 0.03 24.09
N LYS A 112 29.71 -0.20 22.85
CA LYS A 112 29.15 0.44 21.64
C LYS A 112 29.48 -0.36 20.39
N GLY A 113 28.62 -0.25 19.39
CA GLY A 113 28.80 -0.96 18.11
C GLY A 113 28.03 -0.32 16.95
N VAL A 114 28.47 -0.66 15.75
CA VAL A 114 27.75 -0.39 14.50
C VAL A 114 27.31 -1.72 13.93
N TRP A 115 26.10 -1.79 13.45
CA TRP A 115 25.56 -2.99 12.83
C TRP A 115 24.92 -2.66 11.48
N PHE A 116 24.90 -3.66 10.61
CA PHE A 116 24.27 -3.59 9.31
C PHE A 116 23.41 -4.81 9.09
N LYS A 117 22.21 -4.60 8.50
CA LYS A 117 21.26 -5.67 8.20
C LYS A 117 20.71 -5.52 6.80
N VAL A 118 20.55 -6.65 6.10
CA VAL A 118 19.85 -6.76 4.82
C VAL A 118 18.71 -7.76 4.99
N LYS A 119 17.54 -7.41 4.49
CA LYS A 119 16.33 -8.23 4.56
C LYS A 119 15.66 -8.24 3.20
N GLY A 120 15.54 -9.39 2.56
CA GLY A 120 14.69 -9.60 1.38
C GLY A 120 13.39 -10.27 1.79
N SER A 121 12.26 -9.81 1.27
CA SER A 121 10.96 -10.41 1.58
C SER A 121 9.93 -10.18 0.47
N LYS A 122 8.86 -10.96 0.56
CA LYS A 122 7.68 -10.81 -0.27
C LYS A 122 6.46 -10.66 0.63
N ILE A 123 5.64 -9.65 0.37
CA ILE A 123 4.35 -9.46 1.02
C ILE A 123 3.27 -9.38 -0.04
N GLY A 124 2.11 -9.94 0.25
CA GLY A 124 0.97 -9.91 -0.65
C GLY A 124 -0.34 -9.92 0.12
N ARG A 125 -1.35 -9.36 -0.51
CA ARG A 125 -2.72 -9.34 -0.01
C ARG A 125 -3.65 -9.65 -1.18
N GLY A 126 -4.51 -10.65 -1.01
CA GLY A 126 -5.58 -10.97 -1.96
C GLY A 126 -6.85 -10.15 -1.73
N GLY A 127 -7.83 -10.32 -2.65
CA GLY A 127 -9.15 -9.70 -2.56
C GLY A 127 -9.18 -8.22 -2.96
N LYS A 128 -10.16 -7.50 -2.42
CA LYS A 128 -10.33 -6.07 -2.68
C LYS A 128 -9.08 -5.31 -2.19
N PHE A 129 -8.54 -4.44 -3.03
CA PHE A 129 -7.29 -3.72 -2.80
C PHE A 129 -6.07 -4.65 -2.66
N GLY A 130 -6.05 -5.73 -3.48
CA GLY A 130 -4.97 -6.70 -3.53
C GLY A 130 -3.71 -6.15 -4.17
N PHE A 131 -2.57 -6.65 -3.69
CA PHE A 131 -1.25 -6.38 -4.25
C PHE A 131 -0.30 -7.52 -3.94
N ASP A 132 0.75 -7.65 -4.73
CA ASP A 132 1.96 -8.42 -4.41
C ASP A 132 3.15 -7.47 -4.45
N ASN A 133 4.05 -7.57 -3.47
CA ASN A 133 5.26 -6.76 -3.41
C ASN A 133 6.48 -7.59 -3.05
N LYS A 134 7.57 -7.40 -3.78
CA LYS A 134 8.90 -7.92 -3.43
C LYS A 134 9.78 -6.75 -3.07
N TYR A 135 10.47 -6.84 -1.94
CA TYR A 135 11.30 -5.76 -1.48
C TYR A 135 12.61 -6.24 -0.86
N THR A 136 13.59 -5.35 -0.89
CA THR A 136 14.84 -5.47 -0.14
C THR A 136 14.99 -4.26 0.77
N ALA A 137 15.26 -4.51 2.03
CA ALA A 137 15.52 -3.47 3.03
C ALA A 137 16.96 -3.55 3.51
N TYR A 138 17.58 -2.39 3.63
CA TYR A 138 18.93 -2.17 4.15
C TYR A 138 18.81 -1.32 5.41
N GLU A 139 19.48 -1.69 6.47
CA GLU A 139 19.45 -0.96 7.72
C GLU A 139 20.85 -0.87 8.31
N LEU A 140 21.25 0.32 8.71
CA LEU A 140 22.50 0.63 9.38
C LEU A 140 22.19 1.28 10.72
N GLY A 141 22.70 0.73 11.80
CA GLY A 141 22.46 1.23 13.13
C GLY A 141 23.73 1.38 13.97
N TYR A 142 23.60 2.18 15.01
CA TYR A 142 24.61 2.41 16.04
C TYR A 142 23.98 2.25 17.41
N ASP A 143 24.62 1.46 18.26
CA ASP A 143 24.23 1.21 19.65
C ASP A 143 25.32 1.60 20.61
N GLU A 144 24.92 2.10 21.77
CA GLU A 144 25.83 2.28 22.90
C GLU A 144 25.15 1.88 24.22
N VAL A 145 25.96 1.49 25.18
CA VAL A 145 25.54 1.27 26.56
C VAL A 145 25.41 2.62 27.26
N ALA A 146 24.18 3.07 27.45
CA ALA A 146 23.88 4.30 28.18
C ALA A 146 24.07 4.17 29.69
N LYS A 147 23.78 2.98 30.24
CA LYS A 147 23.97 2.69 31.68
C LYS A 147 24.09 1.18 31.91
N ARG A 148 25.02 0.81 32.77
CA ARG A 148 25.18 -0.59 33.24
C ARG A 148 25.21 -0.62 34.76
N THR A 149 24.42 -1.55 35.33
CA THR A 149 24.39 -1.86 36.76
C THR A 149 24.44 -3.37 36.90
N GLU A 150 24.58 -3.90 38.11
CA GLU A 150 24.50 -5.33 38.39
C GLU A 150 23.15 -5.95 38.04
N GLU A 151 22.08 -5.15 38.09
CA GLU A 151 20.71 -5.61 37.86
C GLU A 151 20.29 -5.49 36.39
N LYS A 152 20.81 -4.50 35.63
CA LYS A 152 20.36 -4.20 34.28
C LYS A 152 21.38 -3.44 33.43
N THR A 153 21.32 -3.64 32.14
CA THR A 153 22.00 -2.84 31.12
C THR A 153 20.99 -2.12 30.24
N ARG A 154 21.21 -0.82 30.07
CA ARG A 154 20.41 0.04 29.20
C ARG A 154 21.23 0.41 27.96
N TYR A 155 20.69 0.10 26.80
CA TYR A 155 21.22 0.47 25.50
C TYR A 155 20.38 1.61 24.93
N GLN A 156 21.03 2.50 24.20
CA GLN A 156 20.38 3.48 23.34
C GLN A 156 21.02 3.44 21.97
N GLY A 157 20.23 3.75 20.94
CA GLY A 157 20.76 3.72 19.59
C GLY A 157 19.87 4.40 18.59
N THR A 158 20.41 4.51 17.39
CA THR A 158 19.73 5.04 16.23
C THR A 158 20.03 4.17 15.02
N ALA A 159 19.09 4.10 14.08
CA ALA A 159 19.30 3.43 12.81
C ALA A 159 18.66 4.23 11.67
N ILE A 160 19.26 4.09 10.51
CA ILE A 160 18.68 4.55 9.24
C ILE A 160 18.36 3.34 8.39
N SER A 161 17.26 3.37 7.67
CA SER A 161 16.88 2.30 6.77
C SER A 161 16.44 2.81 5.41
N TYR A 162 16.68 1.99 4.39
CA TYR A 162 16.21 2.15 3.04
C TYR A 162 15.58 0.85 2.58
N THR A 163 14.35 0.92 2.11
CA THR A 163 13.63 -0.21 1.51
C THR A 163 13.32 0.12 0.07
N ASP A 164 13.56 -0.81 -0.83
CA ASP A 164 13.27 -0.72 -2.25
C ASP A 164 12.42 -1.93 -2.66
N GLY A 165 11.35 -1.70 -3.40
CA GLY A 165 10.40 -2.75 -3.74
C GLY A 165 9.67 -2.52 -5.05
N SER A 166 9.25 -3.63 -5.66
CA SER A 166 8.41 -3.63 -6.86
C SER A 166 7.09 -4.33 -6.57
N SER A 167 6.01 -3.67 -6.92
CA SER A 167 4.64 -4.11 -6.66
C SER A 167 3.90 -4.49 -7.94
N SER A 168 2.96 -5.42 -7.80
CA SER A 168 2.00 -5.79 -8.85
C SER A 168 0.60 -5.56 -8.35
N TYR A 169 -0.24 -5.01 -9.22
CA TYR A 169 -1.66 -4.76 -9.02
C TYR A 169 -2.48 -5.53 -10.04
N SER A 170 -3.80 -5.54 -9.94
CA SER A 170 -4.68 -6.33 -10.82
C SER A 170 -4.50 -6.01 -12.31
N ARG A 171 -4.11 -4.78 -12.66
CA ARG A 171 -3.99 -4.31 -14.05
C ARG A 171 -2.70 -3.54 -14.34
N GLY A 172 -1.63 -3.83 -13.60
CA GLY A 172 -0.33 -3.20 -13.81
C GLY A 172 0.63 -3.38 -12.65
N SER A 173 1.61 -2.53 -12.56
CA SER A 173 2.69 -2.60 -11.59
C SER A 173 3.10 -1.23 -11.09
N GLY A 174 3.97 -1.22 -10.09
CA GLY A 174 4.56 0.00 -9.55
C GLY A 174 5.82 -0.30 -8.77
N ASP A 175 6.56 0.74 -8.47
CA ASP A 175 7.71 0.70 -7.60
C ASP A 175 7.41 1.44 -6.31
N ASN A 176 8.07 1.05 -5.24
CA ASN A 176 7.90 1.67 -3.94
C ASN A 176 9.22 1.74 -3.20
N SER A 177 9.42 2.79 -2.44
CA SER A 177 10.58 2.91 -1.58
C SER A 177 10.21 3.51 -0.22
N SER A 178 11.01 3.18 0.79
CA SER A 178 10.88 3.77 2.12
C SER A 178 12.24 4.20 2.64
N LYS A 179 12.31 5.39 3.19
CA LYS A 179 13.49 5.92 3.91
C LYS A 179 13.06 6.20 5.33
N ALA A 180 13.75 5.64 6.31
CA ALA A 180 13.36 5.84 7.68
C ALA A 180 14.56 6.09 8.60
N ILE A 181 14.26 6.78 9.70
CA ILE A 181 15.13 6.92 10.86
C ILE A 181 14.43 6.37 12.08
N SER A 182 15.14 5.63 12.91
CA SER A 182 14.64 5.11 14.17
C SER A 182 15.56 5.46 15.33
N PHE A 183 14.93 5.69 16.48
CA PHE A 183 15.58 5.87 17.77
C PHE A 183 15.04 4.83 18.72
N TYR A 184 15.92 4.19 19.48
CA TYR A 184 15.50 3.15 20.39
C TYR A 184 16.23 3.19 21.73
N ASN A 185 15.54 2.68 22.72
CA ASN A 185 16.02 2.56 24.08
C ASN A 185 15.61 1.18 24.60
N THR A 186 16.61 0.36 24.89
CA THR A 186 16.44 -1.03 25.28
C THR A 186 17.02 -1.25 26.65
N GLU A 187 16.23 -1.78 27.58
CA GLU A 187 16.67 -2.17 28.90
C GLU A 187 16.62 -3.70 29.02
N ILE A 188 17.75 -4.31 29.38
CA ILE A 188 17.89 -5.76 29.57
C ILE A 188 18.30 -6.03 31.00
N GLY A 189 17.45 -6.73 31.74
CA GLY A 189 17.68 -7.10 33.14
C GLY A 189 18.47 -8.41 33.29
N SER A 190 19.28 -8.50 34.36
CA SER A 190 20.08 -9.69 34.69
C SER A 190 19.22 -10.96 34.93
N LYS A 191 17.93 -10.80 35.23
CA LYS A 191 16.96 -11.89 35.39
C LYS A 191 16.25 -12.27 34.09
N GLY A 192 16.75 -11.79 32.91
CA GLY A 192 16.28 -12.15 31.59
C GLY A 192 15.07 -11.36 31.07
N HIS A 193 14.50 -10.43 31.83
CA HIS A 193 13.47 -9.54 31.31
C HIS A 193 14.07 -8.40 30.47
N TYR A 194 13.31 -7.90 29.51
CA TYR A 194 13.68 -6.74 28.73
C TYR A 194 12.48 -5.85 28.39
N LEU A 195 12.78 -4.58 28.19
CA LEU A 195 11.85 -3.59 27.65
C LEU A 195 12.55 -2.85 26.51
N ASP A 196 11.92 -2.83 25.35
CA ASP A 196 12.41 -2.16 24.16
C ASP A 196 11.41 -1.11 23.69
N LEU A 197 11.86 0.13 23.59
CA LEU A 197 11.07 1.26 23.09
C LEU A 197 11.69 1.77 21.80
N VAL A 198 10.89 1.88 20.74
CA VAL A 198 11.33 2.33 19.42
C VAL A 198 10.41 3.43 18.91
N LEU A 199 11.00 4.55 18.51
CA LEU A 199 10.35 5.56 17.70
C LEU A 199 10.94 5.50 16.29
N LYS A 200 10.09 5.38 15.26
CA LYS A 200 10.49 5.35 13.85
C LYS A 200 9.69 6.37 13.04
N ILE A 201 10.37 7.08 12.16
CA ILE A 201 9.77 8.01 11.22
C ILE A 201 10.20 7.56 9.82
N SER A 202 9.23 7.36 8.93
CA SER A 202 9.43 6.85 7.57
C SER A 202 8.83 7.82 6.56
N ASN A 203 9.51 7.98 5.43
CA ASN A 203 8.98 8.59 4.21
C ASN A 203 8.86 7.49 3.15
N MET A 204 7.65 7.28 2.64
CA MET A 204 7.33 6.19 1.71
C MET A 204 6.84 6.76 0.39
N ASP A 205 7.59 6.51 -0.67
CA ASP A 205 7.29 6.92 -2.03
C ASP A 205 6.70 5.75 -2.81
N ASN A 206 5.71 6.03 -3.65
CA ASN A 206 5.10 5.05 -4.53
C ASN A 206 4.85 5.67 -5.90
N ASP A 207 5.12 4.91 -6.92
CA ASP A 207 4.66 5.17 -8.27
C ASP A 207 3.97 3.93 -8.86
N PHE A 208 3.09 4.13 -9.82
CA PHE A 208 2.42 3.03 -10.50
C PHE A 208 2.07 3.37 -11.94
N THR A 209 2.04 2.32 -12.74
CA THR A 209 1.48 2.31 -14.09
C THR A 209 0.48 1.17 -14.20
N VAL A 210 -0.78 1.51 -14.47
CA VAL A 210 -1.86 0.54 -14.67
C VAL A 210 -2.65 0.88 -15.94
N TYR A 211 -3.46 -0.05 -16.38
CA TYR A 211 -4.31 0.12 -17.56
C TYR A 211 -5.76 -0.06 -17.17
N ASP A 212 -6.62 0.86 -17.60
CA ASP A 212 -8.06 0.73 -17.42
C ASP A 212 -8.65 -0.40 -18.28
N THR A 213 -9.96 -0.60 -18.21
CA THR A 213 -10.65 -1.63 -18.99
C THR A 213 -10.65 -1.37 -20.49
N ASN A 214 -10.40 -0.14 -20.92
CA ASN A 214 -10.24 0.27 -22.31
C ASN A 214 -8.77 0.28 -22.77
N SER A 215 -7.83 -0.24 -21.92
CA SER A 215 -6.39 -0.26 -22.17
C SER A 215 -5.73 1.13 -22.21
N ASN A 216 -6.38 2.15 -21.67
CA ASN A 216 -5.75 3.44 -21.46
C ASN A 216 -4.75 3.37 -20.33
N LYS A 217 -3.55 3.92 -20.57
CA LYS A 217 -2.50 3.97 -19.56
C LYS A 217 -2.83 5.01 -18.49
N ILE A 218 -2.74 4.60 -17.24
CA ILE A 218 -2.91 5.45 -16.05
C ILE A 218 -1.62 5.38 -15.24
N THR A 219 -1.03 6.52 -14.95
CA THR A 219 0.13 6.65 -14.09
C THR A 219 -0.21 7.51 -12.87
N GLY A 220 0.43 7.24 -11.77
CA GLY A 220 0.32 8.07 -10.57
C GLY A 220 1.51 7.86 -9.66
N ASP A 221 1.81 8.89 -8.88
CA ASP A 221 2.83 8.89 -7.85
C ASP A 221 2.27 9.57 -6.60
N PHE A 222 2.71 9.15 -5.45
CA PHE A 222 2.35 9.75 -4.18
C PHE A 222 3.33 9.36 -3.07
N ASN A 223 3.35 10.18 -2.03
CA ASN A 223 4.22 10.07 -0.88
C ASN A 223 3.41 10.02 0.41
N ASN A 224 3.85 9.20 1.37
CA ASN A 224 3.26 9.11 2.71
C ASN A 224 4.34 9.20 3.78
N ILE A 225 4.03 9.88 4.88
CA ILE A 225 4.85 9.89 6.08
C ILE A 225 4.24 8.92 7.10
N GLY A 226 5.07 8.00 7.60
CA GLY A 226 4.72 7.08 8.66
C GLY A 226 5.44 7.44 9.96
N VAL A 227 4.73 7.38 11.08
CA VAL A 227 5.31 7.50 12.42
C VAL A 227 4.88 6.28 13.23
N ALA A 228 5.83 5.57 13.82
CA ALA A 228 5.59 4.42 14.66
C ALA A 228 6.23 4.59 16.02
N LEU A 229 5.47 4.27 17.07
CA LEU A 229 5.97 4.10 18.42
C LEU A 229 5.69 2.65 18.82
N SER A 230 6.74 1.92 19.16
CA SER A 230 6.65 0.51 19.57
C SER A 230 7.21 0.31 20.95
N ALA A 231 6.54 -0.55 21.72
CA ALA A 231 7.00 -1.04 23.01
C ALA A 231 6.94 -2.56 23.02
N GLU A 232 8.08 -3.22 23.22
CA GLU A 232 8.18 -4.67 23.35
C GLU A 232 8.68 -5.02 24.75
N TYR A 233 7.97 -5.92 25.41
CA TYR A 233 8.38 -6.50 26.68
C TYR A 233 8.47 -8.00 26.56
N GLY A 234 9.52 -8.58 27.10
CA GLY A 234 9.69 -10.02 27.14
C GLY A 234 10.56 -10.47 28.32
N ARG A 235 10.59 -11.79 28.53
CA ARG A 235 11.43 -12.41 29.54
C ARG A 235 11.92 -13.75 29.08
N LYS A 236 13.27 -13.91 29.07
CA LYS A 236 13.92 -15.19 28.85
C LYS A 236 14.00 -15.97 30.16
N ASN A 237 13.30 -17.09 30.25
CA ASN A 237 13.31 -17.99 31.38
C ASN A 237 14.09 -19.25 31.02
N ALA A 238 15.27 -19.42 31.60
CA ALA A 238 16.08 -20.61 31.42
C ALA A 238 15.41 -21.83 32.08
N LEU A 239 15.43 -22.96 31.38
CA LEU A 239 14.94 -24.25 31.83
C LEU A 239 16.15 -25.21 32.00
N LYS A 240 15.88 -26.46 32.43
CA LYS A 240 16.90 -27.50 32.53
C LYS A 240 17.40 -27.91 31.14
N ASN A 241 18.63 -28.42 31.10
CA ASN A 241 19.28 -28.96 29.89
C ASN A 241 19.45 -27.95 28.72
N GLY A 242 19.67 -26.66 29.00
CA GLY A 242 19.91 -25.65 27.97
C GLY A 242 18.66 -25.15 27.27
N TRP A 243 17.46 -25.63 27.63
CA TRP A 243 16.19 -25.11 27.12
C TRP A 243 15.84 -23.78 27.77
N TYR A 244 15.10 -22.93 27.04
CA TYR A 244 14.49 -21.72 27.57
C TYR A 244 13.12 -21.47 26.96
N ILE A 245 12.30 -20.69 27.65
CA ILE A 245 11.04 -20.15 27.15
C ILE A 245 11.14 -18.65 27.27
N GLU A 246 10.78 -17.94 26.18
CA GLU A 246 10.84 -16.49 26.10
C GLU A 246 9.46 -15.94 25.64
N PRO A 247 8.50 -15.78 26.58
CA PRO A 247 7.28 -15.05 26.26
C PRO A 247 7.59 -13.59 25.99
N GLN A 248 6.97 -13.04 24.94
CA GLN A 248 7.14 -11.64 24.54
C GLN A 248 5.82 -11.08 24.03
N ALA A 249 5.61 -9.78 24.23
CA ALA A 249 4.49 -9.02 23.71
C ALA A 249 5.01 -7.69 23.16
N GLN A 250 4.54 -7.32 21.97
CA GLN A 250 4.86 -6.04 21.33
C GLN A 250 3.57 -5.31 21.01
N PHE A 251 3.56 -4.03 21.33
CA PHE A 251 2.53 -3.07 20.94
C PHE A 251 3.15 -2.00 20.04
N THR A 252 2.51 -1.75 18.90
CA THR A 252 2.92 -0.73 17.91
C THR A 252 1.71 0.05 17.47
#